data_cc613aa8b31e89476ff89772cd8a38f7
#
_entry.id   cc613aa8b31e89476ff89772cd8a38f7
#
_cell.length_a   1.000
_cell.length_b   1.000
_cell.length_c   1.000
_cell.angle_alpha   90.00
_cell.angle_beta   90.00
_cell.angle_gamma   90.00
#
_symmetry.space_group_name_H-M   'P 1'
#
loop_
_entity.id
_entity.type
_entity.pdbx_description
1 polymer ?
#
loop_
_entity_poly.entity_id
_entity_poly.type
_entity_poly.pdbx_seq_one_letter_code
_entity_poly.pdbx_strand_id
1 'polypeptide(L)'
;MRNGLLQVLTVVCTSLVVGCAVPSAETQGLSTPDGALFLTIDLQVDPERVEEFLAVMLDAAPDTRAREGCRLFDIYVDQDNPGHVVFYEIWDSREQQEAYLGWRQETGFNARIGPYMVPGGGGLTYFNKVDG
;
A
#
# COMPACT_ATOMS: atom_id res chain seq x y z
N MET A 1 67.72 53.24 21.97
CA MET A 1 67.68 51.84 22.45
C MET A 1 66.52 51.67 23.37
N ARG A 2 65.60 50.85 23.03
CA ARG A 2 64.67 50.00 23.77
C ARG A 2 63.32 49.95 23.07
N ASN A 3 63.14 48.79 22.54
CA ASN A 3 61.96 48.32 21.80
C ASN A 3 60.76 48.23 22.75
N GLY A 4 59.71 48.94 22.44
CA GLY A 4 58.39 48.74 23.02
C GLY A 4 57.55 47.92 21.99
N LEU A 5 57.45 46.64 22.23
CA LEU A 5 56.61 45.78 21.45
C LEU A 5 55.15 46.01 21.88
N LEU A 6 54.42 46.68 21.01
CA LEU A 6 53.00 46.82 21.20
C LEU A 6 52.31 45.59 20.63
N GLN A 7 51.95 44.65 21.47
CA GLN A 7 51.12 43.52 21.07
C GLN A 7 49.68 44.01 20.89
N VAL A 8 49.26 44.06 19.65
CA VAL A 8 47.84 44.21 19.29
C VAL A 8 47.16 42.89 19.49
N LEU A 9 46.36 42.78 20.55
CA LEU A 9 45.52 41.62 20.74
C LEU A 9 44.33 41.72 19.79
N THR A 10 44.41 40.99 18.72
CA THR A 10 43.26 40.83 17.79
C THR A 10 42.29 39.85 18.43
N VAL A 11 41.22 40.38 18.99
CA VAL A 11 40.10 39.56 19.42
C VAL A 11 39.35 39.10 18.17
N VAL A 12 39.58 37.83 17.77
CA VAL A 12 38.78 37.19 16.75
C VAL A 12 37.46 36.81 17.38
N CYS A 13 36.45 37.60 17.11
CA CYS A 13 35.07 37.27 17.47
C CYS A 13 34.57 36.22 16.50
N THR A 14 34.75 34.94 16.84
CA THR A 14 34.14 33.81 16.13
C THR A 14 32.67 33.80 16.46
N SER A 15 31.87 34.41 15.57
CA SER A 15 30.41 34.24 15.60
C SER A 15 30.08 32.79 15.23
N LEU A 16 29.78 31.98 16.25
CA LEU A 16 29.13 30.71 16.09
C LEU A 16 27.71 30.95 15.55
N VAL A 17 27.53 30.89 14.27
CA VAL A 17 26.22 30.74 13.66
C VAL A 17 25.79 29.32 13.97
N VAL A 18 25.05 29.15 15.07
CA VAL A 18 24.27 27.94 15.31
C VAL A 18 23.16 27.94 14.28
N GLY A 19 23.45 27.37 13.13
CA GLY A 19 22.41 27.04 12.15
C GLY A 19 21.45 26.05 12.82
N CYS A 20 20.27 26.51 13.21
CA CYS A 20 19.16 25.62 13.46
C CYS A 20 18.84 24.93 12.14
N ALA A 21 19.41 23.74 11.94
CA ALA A 21 18.90 22.83 10.94
C ALA A 21 17.50 22.43 11.40
N VAL A 22 16.49 23.02 10.77
CA VAL A 22 15.11 22.53 10.88
C VAL A 22 15.17 21.14 10.28
N PRO A 23 14.91 20.05 11.03
CA PRO A 23 14.78 18.76 10.39
C PRO A 23 13.64 18.91 9.39
N SER A 24 13.95 18.76 8.11
CA SER A 24 12.94 18.56 7.11
C SER A 24 12.09 17.42 7.64
N ALA A 25 10.81 17.67 7.86
CA ALA A 25 9.87 16.60 8.14
C ALA A 25 9.87 15.74 6.89
N GLU A 26 10.76 14.76 6.85
CA GLU A 26 10.57 13.62 5.99
C GLU A 26 9.21 13.08 6.39
N THR A 27 8.28 13.18 5.45
CA THR A 27 7.05 12.45 5.53
C THR A 27 7.47 11.00 5.59
N GLN A 28 7.72 10.50 6.79
CA GLN A 28 7.86 9.06 7.02
C GLN A 28 6.51 8.52 6.60
N GLY A 29 6.47 7.96 5.40
CA GLY A 29 5.29 7.32 4.89
C GLY A 29 4.83 6.35 5.96
N LEU A 30 3.58 6.50 6.40
CA LEU A 30 2.94 5.59 7.33
C LEU A 30 3.14 4.18 6.78
N SER A 31 4.05 3.43 7.38
CA SER A 31 4.35 2.05 7.01
C SER A 31 3.85 1.15 8.11
N THR A 32 3.24 0.04 7.73
CA THR A 32 2.89 -1.00 8.71
C THR A 32 4.17 -1.49 9.38
N PRO A 33 4.22 -1.59 10.72
CA PRO A 33 5.44 -1.89 11.47
C PRO A 33 6.17 -3.17 11.06
N ASP A 34 5.44 -4.18 10.57
CA ASP A 34 5.99 -5.45 10.08
C ASP A 34 6.10 -5.51 8.55
N GLY A 35 5.90 -4.38 7.86
CA GLY A 35 5.95 -4.29 6.41
C GLY A 35 4.75 -4.91 5.68
N ALA A 36 3.77 -5.47 6.41
CA ALA A 36 2.59 -6.09 5.81
C ALA A 36 1.77 -5.07 5.01
N LEU A 37 1.30 -5.50 3.87
CA LEU A 37 0.41 -4.74 3.00
C LEU A 37 -1.04 -5.10 3.30
N PHE A 38 -1.86 -4.08 3.52
CA PHE A 38 -3.32 -4.21 3.63
C PHE A 38 -3.97 -3.55 2.43
N LEU A 39 -4.93 -4.22 1.83
CA LEU A 39 -5.65 -3.65 0.70
C LEU A 39 -7.08 -4.15 0.60
N THR A 40 -7.90 -3.39 -0.12
CA THR A 40 -9.18 -3.85 -0.64
C THR A 40 -9.21 -3.76 -2.15
N ILE A 41 -9.94 -4.67 -2.76
CA ILE A 41 -10.36 -4.57 -4.15
C ILE A 41 -11.87 -4.49 -4.14
N ASP A 42 -12.40 -3.32 -4.49
CA ASP A 42 -13.83 -3.09 -4.65
C ASP A 42 -14.25 -3.46 -6.06
N LEU A 43 -15.30 -4.25 -6.19
CA LEU A 43 -15.81 -4.73 -7.47
C LEU A 43 -17.29 -4.40 -7.59
N GLN A 44 -17.69 -3.90 -8.75
CA GLN A 44 -19.09 -3.79 -9.12
C GLN A 44 -19.42 -4.93 -10.09
N VAL A 45 -20.18 -5.86 -9.60
CA VAL A 45 -20.61 -7.07 -10.32
C VAL A 45 -22.06 -6.86 -10.77
N ASP A 46 -22.40 -7.39 -11.93
CA ASP A 46 -23.78 -7.43 -12.39
C ASP A 46 -24.64 -8.13 -11.32
N PRO A 47 -25.66 -7.43 -10.73
CA PRO A 47 -26.47 -8.00 -9.66
C PRO A 47 -27.20 -9.29 -10.02
N GLU A 48 -27.52 -9.49 -11.30
CA GLU A 48 -28.18 -10.72 -11.79
C GLU A 48 -27.20 -11.89 -11.91
N ARG A 49 -25.90 -11.64 -11.86
CA ARG A 49 -24.83 -12.64 -12.07
C ARG A 49 -23.89 -12.79 -10.86
N VAL A 50 -24.21 -12.17 -9.73
CA VAL A 50 -23.37 -12.22 -8.51
C VAL A 50 -23.12 -13.65 -8.05
N GLU A 51 -24.11 -14.50 -8.04
CA GLU A 51 -23.96 -15.89 -7.60
C GLU A 51 -22.99 -16.68 -8.49
N GLU A 52 -23.07 -16.49 -9.81
CA GLU A 52 -22.12 -17.11 -10.76
C GLU A 52 -20.69 -16.58 -10.55
N PHE A 53 -20.56 -15.25 -10.37
CA PHE A 53 -19.28 -14.64 -10.07
C PHE A 53 -18.67 -15.17 -8.77
N LEU A 54 -19.47 -15.25 -7.70
CA LEU A 54 -19.00 -15.77 -6.42
C LEU A 54 -18.58 -17.24 -6.51
N ALA A 55 -19.28 -18.05 -7.29
CA ALA A 55 -18.86 -19.44 -7.53
C ALA A 55 -17.48 -19.53 -8.19
N VAL A 56 -17.21 -18.67 -9.20
CA VAL A 56 -15.88 -18.56 -9.83
C VAL A 56 -14.82 -18.12 -8.82
N MET A 57 -15.14 -17.14 -7.98
CA MET A 57 -14.18 -16.61 -6.99
C MET A 57 -13.89 -17.62 -5.87
N LEU A 58 -14.89 -18.33 -5.40
CA LEU A 58 -14.71 -19.35 -4.36
C LEU A 58 -13.89 -20.55 -4.87
N ASP A 59 -14.05 -20.92 -6.14
CA ASP A 59 -13.20 -21.92 -6.80
C ASP A 59 -11.73 -21.46 -6.92
N ALA A 60 -11.52 -20.18 -7.20
CA ALA A 60 -10.18 -19.60 -7.36
C ALA A 60 -9.50 -19.16 -6.05
N ALA A 61 -10.24 -18.97 -4.97
CA ALA A 61 -9.72 -18.44 -3.71
C ALA A 61 -8.62 -19.31 -3.07
N PRO A 62 -8.67 -20.66 -3.10
CA PRO A 62 -7.58 -21.50 -2.60
C PRO A 62 -6.24 -21.22 -3.27
N ASP A 63 -6.24 -20.98 -4.58
CA ASP A 63 -5.01 -20.64 -5.32
C ASP A 63 -4.43 -19.29 -4.89
N THR A 64 -5.29 -18.31 -4.63
CA THR A 64 -4.86 -17.01 -4.10
C THR A 64 -4.22 -17.18 -2.71
N ARG A 65 -4.88 -17.91 -1.83
CA ARG A 65 -4.39 -18.16 -0.45
C ARG A 65 -3.08 -18.94 -0.41
N ALA A 66 -2.83 -19.77 -1.42
CA ALA A 66 -1.60 -20.56 -1.54
C ALA A 66 -0.42 -19.76 -2.13
N ARG A 67 -0.64 -18.53 -2.60
CA ARG A 67 0.44 -17.72 -3.19
C ARG A 67 1.42 -17.25 -2.12
N GLU A 68 2.69 -17.23 -2.50
CA GLU A 68 3.75 -16.70 -1.65
C GLU A 68 3.44 -15.26 -1.23
N GLY A 69 3.51 -15.01 0.08
CA GLY A 69 3.24 -13.72 0.67
C GLY A 69 1.77 -13.43 0.99
N CYS A 70 0.82 -14.25 0.53
CA CYS A 70 -0.59 -14.10 0.89
C CYS A 70 -0.82 -14.53 2.34
N ARG A 71 -1.17 -13.59 3.22
CA ARG A 71 -1.53 -13.86 4.63
C ARG A 71 -3.02 -14.03 4.82
N LEU A 72 -3.81 -13.29 4.05
CA LEU A 72 -5.27 -13.29 4.11
C LEU A 72 -5.85 -12.96 2.74
N PHE A 73 -6.90 -13.66 2.38
CA PHE A 73 -7.75 -13.33 1.25
C PHE A 73 -9.19 -13.68 1.62
N ASP A 74 -10.00 -12.65 1.86
CA ASP A 74 -11.41 -12.78 2.21
C ASP A 74 -12.30 -12.06 1.21
N ILE A 75 -13.46 -12.62 0.96
CA ILE A 75 -14.46 -12.10 0.04
C ILE A 75 -15.68 -11.67 0.86
N TYR A 76 -16.07 -10.42 0.66
CA TYR A 76 -17.26 -9.83 1.30
C TYR A 76 -18.26 -9.39 0.23
N VAL A 77 -19.52 -9.50 0.55
CA VAL A 77 -20.61 -8.95 -0.26
C VAL A 77 -21.35 -7.93 0.59
N ASP A 78 -21.59 -6.77 0.01
CA ASP A 78 -22.35 -5.70 0.66
C ASP A 78 -23.81 -6.18 0.92
N GLN A 79 -24.26 -6.07 2.16
CA GLN A 79 -25.58 -6.55 2.56
C GLN A 79 -26.72 -5.75 1.92
N ASP A 80 -26.47 -4.48 1.61
CA ASP A 80 -27.46 -3.56 1.03
C ASP A 80 -27.34 -3.45 -0.50
N ASN A 81 -26.19 -3.85 -1.06
CA ASN A 81 -25.92 -3.85 -2.49
C ASN A 81 -25.19 -5.14 -2.92
N PRO A 82 -25.90 -6.22 -3.24
CA PRO A 82 -25.30 -7.51 -3.60
C PRO A 82 -24.33 -7.46 -4.81
N GLY A 83 -24.44 -6.45 -5.66
CA GLY A 83 -23.49 -6.21 -6.76
C GLY A 83 -22.15 -5.64 -6.30
N HIS A 84 -22.05 -5.12 -5.09
CA HIS A 84 -20.79 -4.63 -4.53
C HIS A 84 -20.09 -5.76 -3.77
N VAL A 85 -18.99 -6.24 -4.33
CA VAL A 85 -18.16 -7.30 -3.74
C VAL A 85 -16.81 -6.71 -3.39
N VAL A 86 -16.31 -7.02 -2.21
CA VAL A 86 -15.02 -6.51 -1.72
C VAL A 86 -14.11 -7.68 -1.40
N PHE A 87 -12.90 -7.67 -1.94
CA PHE A 87 -11.82 -8.53 -1.46
C PHE A 87 -11.01 -7.76 -0.44
N TYR A 88 -10.82 -8.33 0.72
CA TYR A 88 -9.90 -7.83 1.73
C TYR A 88 -8.68 -8.74 1.77
N GLU A 89 -7.52 -8.15 1.57
CA GLU A 89 -6.28 -8.88 1.43
C GLU A 89 -5.19 -8.36 2.37
N ILE A 90 -4.38 -9.28 2.88
CA ILE A 90 -3.15 -8.97 3.61
C ILE A 90 -2.02 -9.77 2.97
N TRP A 91 -0.95 -9.07 2.62
CA TRP A 91 0.24 -9.65 2.00
C TRP A 91 1.50 -9.30 2.79
N ASP A 92 2.56 -10.10 2.64
CA ASP A 92 3.86 -9.79 3.23
C ASP A 92 4.47 -8.52 2.65
N SER A 93 4.26 -8.27 1.35
CA SER A 93 4.74 -7.08 0.65
C SER A 93 3.88 -6.72 -0.56
N ARG A 94 4.00 -5.46 -0.98
CA ARG A 94 3.38 -4.98 -2.22
C ARG A 94 3.91 -5.70 -3.46
N GLU A 95 5.20 -5.97 -3.49
CA GLU A 95 5.85 -6.69 -4.58
C GLU A 95 5.24 -8.07 -4.81
N GLN A 96 4.98 -8.82 -3.75
CA GLN A 96 4.36 -10.14 -3.84
C GLN A 96 2.90 -10.07 -4.31
N GLN A 97 2.15 -9.06 -3.85
CA GLN A 97 0.78 -8.84 -4.29
C GLN A 97 0.74 -8.44 -5.78
N GLU A 98 1.63 -7.57 -6.23
CA GLU A 98 1.74 -7.20 -7.64
C GLU A 98 2.15 -8.39 -8.52
N ALA A 99 3.05 -9.24 -8.05
CA ALA A 99 3.42 -10.50 -8.73
C ALA A 99 2.22 -11.45 -8.85
N TYR A 100 1.37 -11.54 -7.82
CA TYR A 100 0.13 -12.30 -7.86
C TYR A 100 -0.85 -11.74 -8.91
N LEU A 101 -1.04 -10.42 -8.97
CA LEU A 101 -1.91 -9.80 -9.98
C LEU A 101 -1.41 -10.07 -11.40
N GLY A 102 -0.09 -9.98 -11.62
CA GLY A 102 0.54 -10.34 -12.88
C GLY A 102 0.26 -11.79 -13.28
N TRP A 103 0.41 -12.72 -12.36
CA TRP A 103 0.09 -14.12 -12.58
C TRP A 103 -1.38 -14.35 -12.93
N ARG A 104 -2.31 -13.67 -12.25
CA ARG A 104 -3.74 -13.74 -12.57
C ARG A 104 -4.03 -13.25 -13.99
N GLN A 105 -3.36 -12.18 -14.41
CA GLN A 105 -3.49 -11.65 -15.76
C GLN A 105 -2.93 -12.63 -16.80
N GLU A 106 -1.73 -13.17 -16.59
CA GLU A 106 -1.06 -14.11 -17.49
C GLU A 106 -1.86 -15.42 -17.67
N THR A 107 -2.53 -15.88 -16.61
CA THR A 107 -3.36 -17.10 -16.64
C THR A 107 -4.78 -16.85 -17.17
N GLY A 108 -5.09 -15.62 -17.60
CA GLY A 108 -6.38 -15.28 -18.20
C GLY A 108 -7.53 -15.14 -17.19
N PHE A 109 -7.23 -15.08 -15.91
CA PHE A 109 -8.27 -14.98 -14.88
C PHE A 109 -9.09 -13.68 -14.99
N ASN A 110 -8.45 -12.57 -15.31
CA ASN A 110 -9.14 -11.29 -15.50
C ASN A 110 -10.13 -11.36 -16.67
N ALA A 111 -9.79 -12.04 -17.75
CA ALA A 111 -10.70 -12.27 -18.86
C ALA A 111 -11.87 -13.20 -18.46
N ARG A 112 -11.64 -14.16 -17.57
CA ARG A 112 -12.68 -15.06 -17.05
C ARG A 112 -13.73 -14.33 -16.22
N ILE A 113 -13.31 -13.36 -15.38
CA ILE A 113 -14.22 -12.62 -14.52
C ILE A 113 -14.82 -11.37 -15.18
N GLY A 114 -14.17 -10.83 -16.21
CA GLY A 114 -14.57 -9.62 -16.90
C GLY A 114 -16.05 -9.56 -17.30
N PRO A 115 -16.65 -10.64 -17.87
CA PRO A 115 -18.06 -10.65 -18.26
C PRO A 115 -19.07 -10.44 -17.13
N TYR A 116 -18.65 -10.61 -15.86
CA TYR A 116 -19.49 -10.39 -14.69
C TYR A 116 -19.42 -8.95 -14.18
N MET A 117 -18.42 -8.19 -14.62
CA MET A 117 -18.15 -6.86 -14.10
C MET A 117 -19.00 -5.79 -14.78
N VAL A 118 -19.43 -4.81 -13.99
CA VAL A 118 -19.99 -3.57 -14.53
C VAL A 118 -18.83 -2.71 -15.04
N PRO A 119 -18.87 -2.23 -16.29
CA PRO A 119 -17.81 -1.41 -16.86
C PRO A 119 -17.54 -0.14 -16.03
N GLY A 120 -16.27 0.10 -15.71
CA GLY A 120 -15.84 1.26 -14.93
C GLY A 120 -16.11 1.15 -13.42
N GLY A 121 -16.68 0.04 -12.97
CA GLY A 121 -16.89 -0.25 -11.55
C GLY A 121 -15.71 -1.01 -10.96
N GLY A 122 -15.15 -0.48 -9.90
CA GLY A 122 -14.11 -1.15 -9.15
C GLY A 122 -12.96 -0.23 -8.77
N GLY A 123 -12.19 -0.67 -7.80
CA GLY A 123 -11.02 0.07 -7.33
C GLY A 123 -10.13 -0.80 -6.46
N LEU A 124 -8.85 -0.51 -6.48
CA LEU A 124 -7.86 -1.11 -5.59
C LEU A 124 -7.34 -0.02 -4.68
N THR A 125 -7.40 -0.24 -3.37
CA THR A 125 -6.94 0.71 -2.36
C THR A 125 -5.95 0.03 -1.43
N TYR A 126 -4.77 0.63 -1.30
CA TYR A 126 -3.76 0.20 -0.33
C TYR A 126 -3.88 0.99 0.96
N PHE A 127 -3.73 0.33 2.10
CA PHE A 127 -3.86 0.93 3.41
C PHE A 127 -2.58 0.79 4.23
N ASN A 128 -2.27 1.82 4.99
CA ASN A 128 -1.30 1.74 6.08
C ASN A 128 -2.07 1.49 7.40
N LYS A 129 -1.68 0.45 8.11
CA LYS A 129 -2.25 0.18 9.44
C LYS A 129 -1.69 1.19 10.45
N VAL A 130 -2.56 1.92 11.12
CA VAL A 130 -2.17 2.96 12.10
C VAL A 130 -2.42 2.56 13.55
N ASP A 131 -3.15 1.48 13.79
CA ASP A 131 -3.51 0.99 15.12
C ASP A 131 -3.72 -0.53 15.11
N GLY A 132 -3.38 -1.17 16.21
CA GLY A 132 -3.55 -2.62 16.46
C GLY A 132 -2.27 -3.42 16.45
#